data_dae3f6fd1b94914ed9739921ba07c32c
#
_entry.id   dae3f6fd1b94914ed9739921ba07c32c
#
_cell.length_a   1.000
_cell.length_b   1.000
_cell.length_c   1.000
_cell.angle_alpha   90.00
_cell.angle_beta   90.00
_cell.angle_gamma   90.00
#
_symmetry.space_group_name_H-M   'P 1'
#
loop_
_entity.id
_entity.type
_entity.pdbx_description
1 polymer ?
#
loop_
_entity_poly.entity_id
_entity_poly.type
_entity_poly.pdbx_seq_one_letter_code
_entity_poly.pdbx_strand_id
1 'polypeptide(L)'
;MTIRHHELLAPTPGTTQSLVSLHYGQPGRGPKVLVQASLHADETPGMLVAHHLRQRLDALQAEGRVRGEVVLLPAANPIGLHQWVAGQHHGRFELASGENFNRGYTDLTDTVVAAVQGRLGSDAEANLATVRAALREAVAALPVATTLDSLRRLLLGLACDADVVLDLHCDGEAALHLYTTPGCWPALQPLAGYLGARAVLLAERSGGDPFDEACSMLWPALAERLGPAQPLPTQPSLAVTVELRGQNDVTHRTAAADAQGVLHYLALRGVLDVPPAPVPPLQCAATPLAGSMPLVAPHGGVVVFLREPGDTVQAGEPLAELIDPITGQTTPLHAPTSGVFYARSNSRYTRAGGRLGKVAGAEVLRHGRLLSP
;
A
#
# COMPACT_ATOMS: atom_id res chain seq x y z
N MET A 1 19.70 -16.08 1.73
CA MET A 1 19.22 -14.75 1.25
C MET A 1 20.10 -14.28 0.10
N THR A 2 19.49 -13.72 -0.95
CA THR A 2 20.20 -13.10 -2.09
C THR A 2 19.87 -11.62 -2.14
N ILE A 3 20.88 -10.76 -2.27
CA ILE A 3 20.69 -9.31 -2.45
C ILE A 3 20.80 -9.02 -3.94
N ARG A 4 19.85 -8.27 -4.49
CA ARG A 4 19.90 -7.79 -5.89
C ARG A 4 19.89 -6.28 -5.91
N HIS A 5 20.74 -5.70 -6.74
CA HIS A 5 20.79 -4.28 -7.05
C HIS A 5 20.18 -4.06 -8.42
N HIS A 6 19.21 -3.18 -8.49
CA HIS A 6 18.49 -2.84 -9.71
C HIS A 6 18.78 -1.39 -10.04
N GLU A 7 19.58 -1.17 -11.08
CA GLU A 7 19.89 0.19 -11.52
C GLU A 7 18.68 0.83 -12.18
N LEU A 8 18.39 2.07 -11.80
CA LEU A 8 17.40 2.91 -12.46
C LEU A 8 18.06 3.67 -13.62
N LEU A 9 17.23 4.15 -14.55
CA LEU A 9 17.70 5.07 -15.58
C LEU A 9 18.35 6.29 -14.91
N ALA A 10 19.63 6.52 -15.21
CA ALA A 10 20.36 7.64 -14.63
C ALA A 10 19.79 8.97 -15.15
N PRO A 11 19.47 9.93 -14.26
CA PRO A 11 18.92 11.24 -14.69
C PRO A 11 19.97 12.10 -15.39
N THR A 12 21.25 11.91 -15.08
CA THR A 12 22.37 12.66 -15.66
C THR A 12 23.62 11.78 -15.75
N PRO A 13 24.55 12.06 -16.70
CA PRO A 13 25.81 11.35 -16.76
C PRO A 13 26.61 11.42 -15.45
N GLY A 14 27.20 10.30 -15.05
CA GLY A 14 28.01 10.20 -13.83
C GLY A 14 27.20 10.02 -12.53
N THR A 15 25.88 9.90 -12.59
CA THR A 15 25.04 9.56 -11.44
C THR A 15 24.47 8.15 -11.59
N THR A 16 24.32 7.44 -10.47
CA THR A 16 23.65 6.15 -10.41
C THR A 16 22.66 6.14 -9.24
N GLN A 17 21.49 5.57 -9.48
CA GLN A 17 20.51 5.27 -8.43
C GLN A 17 20.13 3.80 -8.57
N SER A 18 20.03 3.10 -7.45
CA SER A 18 19.64 1.69 -7.45
C SER A 18 18.63 1.41 -6.36
N LEU A 19 17.66 0.55 -6.69
CA LEU A 19 16.78 -0.10 -5.74
C LEU A 19 17.43 -1.41 -5.30
N VAL A 20 17.30 -1.76 -4.02
CA VAL A 20 17.82 -3.00 -3.47
C VAL A 20 16.67 -3.90 -3.04
N SER A 21 16.66 -5.15 -3.52
CA SER A 21 15.73 -6.19 -3.10
C SER A 21 16.45 -7.33 -2.39
N LEU A 22 15.82 -7.85 -1.33
CA LEU A 22 16.28 -8.99 -0.56
C LEU A 22 15.37 -10.18 -0.89
N HIS A 23 15.96 -11.29 -1.36
CA HIS A 23 15.22 -12.47 -1.78
C HIS A 23 15.47 -13.64 -0.82
N TYR A 24 14.38 -14.21 -0.32
CA TYR A 24 14.36 -15.36 0.57
C TYR A 24 13.58 -16.50 -0.07
N GLY A 25 13.93 -17.74 0.26
CA GLY A 25 13.33 -18.92 -0.31
C GLY A 25 13.80 -19.21 -1.72
N GLN A 26 12.98 -19.90 -2.49
CA GLN A 26 13.29 -20.28 -3.87
C GLN A 26 12.11 -20.01 -4.79
N PRO A 27 12.30 -19.31 -5.92
CA PRO A 27 11.26 -19.08 -6.91
C PRO A 27 10.59 -20.39 -7.35
N GLY A 28 9.26 -20.39 -7.42
CA GLY A 28 8.46 -21.52 -7.93
C GLY A 28 8.27 -22.69 -6.96
N ARG A 29 8.80 -22.64 -5.72
CA ARG A 29 8.58 -23.70 -4.72
C ARG A 29 7.34 -23.50 -3.83
N GLY A 30 6.68 -22.37 -3.92
CA GLY A 30 5.50 -22.03 -3.15
C GLY A 30 5.04 -20.61 -3.48
N PRO A 31 4.16 -20.03 -2.68
CA PRO A 31 3.65 -18.68 -2.95
C PRO A 31 4.77 -17.63 -2.96
N LYS A 32 4.68 -16.67 -3.89
CA LYS A 32 5.56 -15.51 -3.97
C LYS A 32 4.91 -14.33 -3.25
N VAL A 33 5.66 -13.70 -2.35
CA VAL A 33 5.22 -12.51 -1.62
C VAL A 33 6.20 -11.37 -1.86
N LEU A 34 5.67 -10.20 -2.24
CA LEU A 34 6.38 -8.94 -2.22
C LEU A 34 5.99 -8.17 -0.96
N VAL A 35 6.98 -7.71 -0.21
CA VAL A 35 6.79 -6.72 0.87
C VAL A 35 7.66 -5.53 0.54
N GLN A 36 7.06 -4.37 0.33
CA GLN A 36 7.80 -3.13 0.10
C GLN A 36 7.48 -2.08 1.13
N ALA A 37 8.45 -1.21 1.42
CA ALA A 37 8.32 -0.09 2.32
C ALA A 37 8.83 1.18 1.65
N SER A 38 8.25 2.32 2.01
CA SER A 38 8.77 3.63 1.61
C SER A 38 8.69 3.90 0.11
N LEU A 39 7.58 3.53 -0.53
CA LEU A 39 7.23 4.00 -1.87
C LEU A 39 7.02 5.53 -1.83
N HIS A 40 6.29 6.05 -0.85
CA HIS A 40 6.45 7.42 -0.40
C HIS A 40 7.65 7.45 0.54
N ALA A 41 8.75 8.06 0.12
CA ALA A 41 10.04 7.92 0.78
C ALA A 41 10.13 8.59 2.17
N ASP A 42 9.25 9.53 2.47
CA ASP A 42 9.09 10.19 3.76
C ASP A 42 8.24 9.39 4.78
N GLU A 43 7.71 8.24 4.38
CA GLU A 43 6.94 7.34 5.22
C GLU A 43 7.85 6.24 5.82
N THR A 44 8.56 6.58 6.89
CA THR A 44 9.66 5.80 7.46
C THR A 44 9.26 4.59 8.35
N PRO A 45 8.06 4.49 8.98
CA PRO A 45 7.70 3.34 9.82
C PRO A 45 7.88 1.99 9.12
N GLY A 46 7.51 1.90 7.83
CA GLY A 46 7.66 0.70 7.01
C GLY A 46 9.10 0.22 6.87
N MET A 47 10.09 1.14 6.82
CA MET A 47 11.51 0.77 6.77
C MET A 47 11.96 0.05 8.04
N LEU A 48 11.47 0.49 9.22
CA LEU A 48 11.81 -0.17 10.48
C LEU A 48 11.12 -1.52 10.61
N VAL A 49 9.89 -1.66 10.11
CA VAL A 49 9.20 -2.95 10.00
C VAL A 49 10.00 -3.89 9.07
N ALA A 50 10.43 -3.41 7.91
CA ALA A 50 11.27 -4.17 6.98
C ALA A 50 12.61 -4.60 7.60
N HIS A 51 13.22 -3.76 8.45
CA HIS A 51 14.41 -4.16 9.22
C HIS A 51 14.14 -5.36 10.15
N HIS A 52 13.04 -5.34 10.91
CA HIS A 52 12.67 -6.45 11.78
C HIS A 52 12.28 -7.71 10.98
N LEU A 53 11.57 -7.54 9.85
CA LEU A 53 11.27 -8.65 8.92
C LEU A 53 12.55 -9.28 8.41
N ARG A 54 13.54 -8.48 7.96
CA ARG A 54 14.84 -8.95 7.50
C ARG A 54 15.50 -9.83 8.55
N GLN A 55 15.63 -9.37 9.79
CA GLN A 55 16.27 -10.14 10.87
C GLN A 55 15.61 -11.50 11.08
N ARG A 56 14.28 -11.56 11.07
CA ARG A 56 13.52 -12.81 11.26
C ARG A 56 13.61 -13.72 10.03
N LEU A 57 13.52 -13.16 8.83
CA LEU A 57 13.64 -13.91 7.58
C LEU A 57 15.06 -14.44 7.38
N ASP A 58 16.11 -13.73 7.78
CA ASP A 58 17.50 -14.20 7.76
C ASP A 58 17.64 -15.47 8.63
N ALA A 59 17.07 -15.49 9.84
CA ALA A 59 17.08 -16.65 10.71
C ALA A 59 16.29 -17.82 10.12
N LEU A 60 15.06 -17.58 9.65
CA LEU A 60 14.22 -18.64 9.03
C LEU A 60 14.84 -19.20 7.75
N GLN A 61 15.53 -18.36 6.97
CA GLN A 61 16.27 -18.80 5.78
C GLN A 61 17.44 -19.70 6.16
N ALA A 62 18.20 -19.34 7.20
CA ALA A 62 19.31 -20.17 7.69
C ALA A 62 18.84 -21.54 8.21
N GLU A 63 17.62 -21.59 8.78
CA GLU A 63 16.98 -22.83 9.24
C GLU A 63 16.28 -23.61 8.12
N GLY A 64 16.26 -23.11 6.87
CA GLY A 64 15.58 -23.77 5.74
C GLY A 64 14.04 -23.70 5.83
N ARG A 65 13.50 -22.76 6.57
CA ARG A 65 12.05 -22.64 6.90
C ARG A 65 11.29 -21.63 6.03
N VAL A 66 11.88 -21.13 4.96
CA VAL A 66 11.19 -20.34 3.93
C VAL A 66 10.80 -21.27 2.80
N ARG A 67 9.51 -21.61 2.68
CA ARG A 67 8.96 -22.54 1.70
C ARG A 67 8.63 -21.89 0.36
N GLY A 68 8.11 -20.67 0.39
CA GLY A 68 7.80 -19.87 -0.78
C GLY A 68 8.97 -18.96 -1.19
N GLU A 69 8.63 -17.88 -1.88
CA GLU A 69 9.54 -16.76 -2.19
C GLU A 69 9.08 -15.50 -1.47
N VAL A 70 9.99 -14.85 -0.73
CA VAL A 70 9.75 -13.53 -0.17
C VAL A 70 10.72 -12.54 -0.80
N VAL A 71 10.19 -11.52 -1.45
CA VAL A 71 10.94 -10.38 -1.98
C VAL A 71 10.68 -9.20 -1.05
N LEU A 72 11.70 -8.75 -0.33
CA LEU A 72 11.61 -7.64 0.61
C LEU A 72 12.34 -6.43 0.03
N LEU A 73 11.63 -5.30 -0.09
CA LEU A 73 12.14 -4.00 -0.48
C LEU A 73 12.12 -3.06 0.73
N PRO A 74 13.23 -2.95 1.50
CA PRO A 74 13.25 -2.12 2.70
C PRO A 74 13.09 -0.62 2.43
N ALA A 75 13.44 -0.19 1.20
CA ALA A 75 13.40 1.20 0.74
C ALA A 75 13.11 1.21 -0.77
N ALA A 76 11.82 1.24 -1.12
CA ALA A 76 11.35 1.05 -2.49
C ALA A 76 11.63 2.26 -3.41
N ASN A 77 11.90 3.46 -2.85
CA ASN A 77 11.99 4.69 -3.64
C ASN A 77 13.31 5.45 -3.39
N PRO A 78 14.41 5.08 -4.06
CA PRO A 78 15.68 5.79 -3.93
C PRO A 78 15.64 7.23 -4.49
N ILE A 79 14.70 7.56 -5.40
CA ILE A 79 14.52 8.92 -5.91
C ILE A 79 14.02 9.82 -4.78
N GLY A 80 12.88 9.46 -4.18
CA GLY A 80 12.26 10.21 -3.10
C GLY A 80 13.14 10.32 -1.86
N LEU A 81 13.89 9.27 -1.51
CA LEU A 81 14.85 9.28 -0.38
C LEU A 81 15.95 10.33 -0.52
N HIS A 82 16.29 10.72 -1.73
CA HIS A 82 17.31 11.73 -2.01
C HIS A 82 16.76 13.17 -2.07
N GLN A 83 15.45 13.37 -1.97
CA GLN A 83 14.81 14.67 -2.12
C GLN A 83 14.78 15.46 -0.80
N TRP A 84 15.85 16.21 -0.53
CA TRP A 84 15.95 17.11 0.62
C TRP A 84 16.05 18.55 0.15
N VAL A 85 15.10 19.40 0.58
CA VAL A 85 15.05 20.83 0.27
C VAL A 85 15.01 21.63 1.57
N ALA A 86 15.97 22.50 1.78
CA ALA A 86 16.08 23.34 2.97
C ALA A 86 15.95 22.56 4.30
N GLY A 87 16.50 21.34 4.36
CA GLY A 87 16.44 20.49 5.54
C GLY A 87 15.11 19.73 5.70
N GLN A 88 14.18 19.85 4.76
CA GLN A 88 12.93 19.11 4.75
C GLN A 88 12.98 17.96 3.74
N HIS A 89 12.52 16.77 4.15
CA HIS A 89 12.42 15.60 3.28
C HIS A 89 11.10 15.65 2.48
N HIS A 90 11.19 15.47 1.16
CA HIS A 90 10.06 15.48 0.24
C HIS A 90 9.95 14.14 -0.47
N GLY A 91 9.37 13.14 0.21
CA GLY A 91 9.36 11.76 -0.27
C GLY A 91 8.11 11.33 -1.03
N ARG A 92 7.04 12.12 -1.02
CA ARG A 92 5.74 11.73 -1.58
C ARG A 92 5.61 11.99 -3.08
N PHE A 93 6.16 13.09 -3.56
CA PHE A 93 6.11 13.51 -4.97
C PHE A 93 7.51 13.61 -5.54
N GLU A 94 7.69 13.23 -6.81
CA GLU A 94 8.91 13.54 -7.53
C GLU A 94 9.00 15.05 -7.76
N LEU A 95 10.05 15.69 -7.29
CA LEU A 95 10.19 17.15 -7.39
C LEU A 95 10.39 17.65 -8.82
N ALA A 96 10.92 16.80 -9.71
CA ALA A 96 11.18 17.18 -11.10
C ALA A 96 9.88 17.27 -11.92
N SER A 97 8.93 16.36 -11.73
CA SER A 97 7.67 16.30 -12.49
C SER A 97 6.45 16.77 -11.68
N GLY A 98 6.53 16.73 -10.35
CA GLY A 98 5.40 16.92 -9.45
C GLY A 98 4.48 15.68 -9.35
N GLU A 99 4.87 14.56 -9.94
CA GLU A 99 4.07 13.33 -9.89
C GLU A 99 4.19 12.61 -8.54
N ASN A 100 3.09 12.05 -8.08
CA ASN A 100 3.07 11.21 -6.89
C ASN A 100 3.69 9.83 -7.21
N PHE A 101 4.63 9.36 -6.39
CA PHE A 101 5.33 8.08 -6.59
C PHE A 101 4.38 6.87 -6.57
N ASN A 102 3.27 6.95 -5.84
CA ASN A 102 2.25 5.90 -5.79
C ASN A 102 1.03 6.22 -6.69
N ARG A 103 1.26 6.72 -7.90
CA ARG A 103 0.21 6.97 -8.91
C ARG A 103 0.74 6.64 -10.30
N GLY A 104 -0.18 6.50 -11.26
CA GLY A 104 0.14 6.35 -12.68
C GLY A 104 0.76 5.01 -13.05
N TYR A 105 0.47 3.94 -12.32
CA TYR A 105 0.86 2.59 -12.73
C TYR A 105 -0.01 2.12 -13.89
N THR A 106 0.64 1.57 -14.93
CA THR A 106 -0.02 1.22 -16.18
C THR A 106 -0.97 0.03 -16.03
N ASP A 107 -2.21 0.18 -16.49
CA ASP A 107 -3.14 -0.96 -16.66
C ASP A 107 -2.69 -1.78 -17.87
N LEU A 108 -2.33 -3.03 -17.64
CA LEU A 108 -1.82 -3.96 -18.65
C LEU A 108 -2.88 -4.96 -19.15
N THR A 109 -4.16 -4.79 -18.77
CA THR A 109 -5.24 -5.74 -19.08
C THR A 109 -5.32 -6.01 -20.58
N ASP A 110 -5.44 -4.98 -21.43
CA ASP A 110 -5.60 -5.15 -22.87
C ASP A 110 -4.34 -5.76 -23.51
N THR A 111 -3.15 -5.36 -23.05
CA THR A 111 -1.87 -5.90 -23.55
C THR A 111 -1.76 -7.41 -23.25
N VAL A 112 -2.11 -7.81 -22.03
CA VAL A 112 -2.06 -9.22 -21.61
C VAL A 112 -3.12 -10.04 -22.35
N VAL A 113 -4.36 -9.55 -22.46
CA VAL A 113 -5.43 -10.23 -23.23
C VAL A 113 -4.97 -10.53 -24.65
N ALA A 114 -4.41 -9.53 -25.34
CA ALA A 114 -3.88 -9.70 -26.69
C ALA A 114 -2.75 -10.73 -26.76
N ALA A 115 -1.83 -10.71 -25.80
CA ALA A 115 -0.67 -11.61 -25.76
C ALA A 115 -1.04 -13.08 -25.49
N VAL A 116 -2.15 -13.34 -24.77
CA VAL A 116 -2.58 -14.72 -24.43
C VAL A 116 -3.63 -15.28 -25.38
N GLN A 117 -4.06 -14.52 -26.38
CA GLN A 117 -5.08 -14.94 -27.34
C GLN A 117 -4.69 -16.26 -28.03
N GLY A 118 -5.58 -17.26 -28.00
CA GLY A 118 -5.34 -18.59 -28.56
C GLY A 118 -4.35 -19.47 -27.81
N ARG A 119 -3.87 -19.04 -26.62
CA ARG A 119 -2.88 -19.76 -25.79
C ARG A 119 -3.51 -20.37 -24.52
N LEU A 120 -4.76 -20.03 -24.20
CA LEU A 120 -5.44 -20.46 -23.00
C LEU A 120 -6.40 -21.61 -23.28
N GLY A 121 -6.57 -22.51 -22.29
CA GLY A 121 -7.47 -23.64 -22.32
C GLY A 121 -8.50 -23.61 -21.20
N SER A 122 -8.96 -24.78 -20.78
CA SER A 122 -9.96 -24.95 -19.69
C SER A 122 -9.33 -25.14 -18.30
N ASP A 123 -8.01 -25.26 -18.20
CA ASP A 123 -7.29 -25.42 -16.92
C ASP A 123 -6.88 -24.06 -16.36
N ALA A 124 -7.47 -23.69 -15.22
CA ALA A 124 -7.24 -22.38 -14.60
C ALA A 124 -5.79 -22.13 -14.13
N GLU A 125 -5.10 -23.17 -13.63
CA GLU A 125 -3.72 -23.04 -13.18
C GLU A 125 -2.74 -22.90 -14.35
N ALA A 126 -2.94 -23.67 -15.43
CA ALA A 126 -2.16 -23.54 -16.65
C ALA A 126 -2.38 -22.16 -17.31
N ASN A 127 -3.61 -21.66 -17.29
CA ASN A 127 -3.95 -20.34 -17.76
C ASN A 127 -3.25 -19.26 -16.91
N LEU A 128 -3.27 -19.38 -15.57
CA LEU A 128 -2.58 -18.47 -14.66
C LEU A 128 -1.08 -18.40 -14.98
N ALA A 129 -0.43 -19.53 -15.17
CA ALA A 129 1.01 -19.58 -15.52
C ALA A 129 1.28 -18.84 -16.84
N THR A 130 0.42 -19.04 -17.86
CA THR A 130 0.51 -18.37 -19.17
C THR A 130 0.29 -16.85 -19.05
N VAL A 131 -0.72 -16.43 -18.29
CA VAL A 131 -1.03 -15.01 -18.03
C VAL A 131 0.11 -14.34 -17.27
N ARG A 132 0.66 -14.98 -16.23
CA ARG A 132 1.81 -14.44 -15.49
C ARG A 132 3.05 -14.28 -16.36
N ALA A 133 3.31 -15.20 -17.29
CA ALA A 133 4.40 -15.06 -18.24
C ALA A 133 4.18 -13.86 -19.17
N ALA A 134 3.00 -13.74 -19.77
CA ALA A 134 2.64 -12.59 -20.62
C ALA A 134 2.70 -11.25 -19.86
N LEU A 135 2.27 -11.25 -18.60
CA LEU A 135 2.33 -10.06 -17.74
C LEU A 135 3.77 -9.61 -17.46
N ARG A 136 4.69 -10.55 -17.15
CA ARG A 136 6.12 -10.22 -17.00
C ARG A 136 6.71 -9.62 -18.28
N GLU A 137 6.36 -10.19 -19.45
CA GLU A 137 6.80 -9.68 -20.76
C GLU A 137 6.22 -8.28 -21.02
N ALA A 138 4.94 -8.07 -20.74
CA ALA A 138 4.28 -6.76 -20.89
C ALA A 138 4.91 -5.68 -20.00
N VAL A 139 5.19 -6.00 -18.73
CA VAL A 139 5.88 -5.08 -17.82
C VAL A 139 7.30 -4.77 -18.31
N ALA A 140 8.05 -5.77 -18.75
CA ALA A 140 9.41 -5.59 -19.26
C ALA A 140 9.43 -4.68 -20.52
N ALA A 141 8.36 -4.70 -21.31
CA ALA A 141 8.20 -3.90 -22.53
C ALA A 141 7.70 -2.45 -22.27
N LEU A 142 7.32 -2.11 -21.04
CA LEU A 142 6.89 -0.74 -20.71
C LEU A 142 8.00 0.27 -21.05
N PRO A 143 7.65 1.39 -21.72
CA PRO A 143 8.62 2.42 -22.05
C PRO A 143 9.23 3.04 -20.80
N VAL A 144 10.49 3.43 -20.89
CA VAL A 144 11.22 4.14 -19.84
C VAL A 144 11.85 5.38 -20.45
N ALA A 145 11.28 6.53 -20.18
CA ALA A 145 11.80 7.83 -20.60
C ALA A 145 12.43 8.60 -19.43
N THR A 146 12.00 8.34 -18.20
CA THR A 146 12.44 9.02 -17.00
C THR A 146 12.94 8.03 -15.93
N THR A 147 13.63 8.55 -14.91
CA THR A 147 14.02 7.74 -13.75
C THR A 147 12.78 7.21 -13.00
N LEU A 148 11.69 7.99 -12.95
CA LEU A 148 10.41 7.60 -12.37
C LEU A 148 9.76 6.44 -13.14
N ASP A 149 9.75 6.48 -14.49
CA ASP A 149 9.26 5.35 -15.29
C ASP A 149 10.08 4.08 -15.02
N SER A 150 11.41 4.24 -14.90
CA SER A 150 12.30 3.13 -14.55
C SER A 150 11.96 2.51 -13.21
N LEU A 151 11.67 3.34 -12.19
CA LEU A 151 11.25 2.91 -10.86
C LEU A 151 9.91 2.17 -10.92
N ARG A 152 8.88 2.76 -11.52
CA ARG A 152 7.53 2.16 -11.64
C ARG A 152 7.58 0.82 -12.37
N ARG A 153 8.29 0.74 -13.51
CA ARG A 153 8.47 -0.51 -14.25
C ARG A 153 9.17 -1.58 -13.42
N LEU A 154 10.20 -1.21 -12.67
CA LEU A 154 10.94 -2.15 -11.82
C LEU A 154 10.07 -2.69 -10.67
N LEU A 155 9.37 -1.81 -9.94
CA LEU A 155 8.48 -2.20 -8.85
C LEU A 155 7.37 -3.12 -9.34
N LEU A 156 6.72 -2.75 -10.45
CA LEU A 156 5.68 -3.58 -11.07
C LEU A 156 6.25 -4.92 -11.54
N GLY A 157 7.47 -4.96 -12.08
CA GLY A 157 8.15 -6.19 -12.49
C GLY A 157 8.47 -7.14 -11.34
N LEU A 158 8.72 -6.63 -10.14
CA LEU A 158 8.94 -7.45 -8.94
C LEU A 158 7.61 -7.97 -8.36
N ALA A 159 6.50 -7.24 -8.58
CA ALA A 159 5.18 -7.52 -8.00
C ALA A 159 4.24 -8.32 -8.90
N CYS A 160 4.31 -8.16 -10.22
CA CYS A 160 3.25 -8.55 -11.15
C CYS A 160 2.87 -10.03 -11.16
N ASP A 161 3.76 -10.91 -10.72
CA ASP A 161 3.52 -12.34 -10.58
C ASP A 161 3.47 -12.82 -9.12
N ALA A 162 3.43 -11.89 -8.17
CA ALA A 162 3.31 -12.24 -6.75
C ALA A 162 1.88 -12.69 -6.39
N ASP A 163 1.79 -13.67 -5.49
CA ASP A 163 0.52 -14.11 -4.90
C ASP A 163 0.01 -13.14 -3.83
N VAL A 164 0.94 -12.42 -3.17
CA VAL A 164 0.63 -11.40 -2.17
C VAL A 164 1.57 -10.21 -2.32
N VAL A 165 1.01 -9.01 -2.28
CA VAL A 165 1.73 -7.73 -2.29
C VAL A 165 1.34 -6.95 -1.04
N LEU A 166 2.31 -6.68 -0.17
CA LEU A 166 2.15 -5.85 1.02
C LEU A 166 2.92 -4.54 0.80
N ASP A 167 2.18 -3.45 0.62
CA ASP A 167 2.74 -2.11 0.43
C ASP A 167 2.66 -1.34 1.75
N LEU A 168 3.80 -1.16 2.41
CA LEU A 168 3.90 -0.57 3.75
C LEU A 168 4.03 0.94 3.66
N HIS A 169 2.98 1.64 4.05
CA HIS A 169 2.83 3.08 4.11
C HIS A 169 2.60 3.59 5.54
N CYS A 170 2.39 4.88 5.69
CA CYS A 170 1.78 5.51 6.86
C CYS A 170 1.10 6.83 6.48
N ASP A 171 0.14 7.30 7.29
CA ASP A 171 -0.45 8.64 7.14
C ASP A 171 0.28 9.67 8.04
N GLY A 172 -0.13 10.91 8.10
CA GLY A 172 0.48 11.94 8.94
C GLY A 172 0.48 11.55 10.43
N GLU A 173 -0.70 11.47 11.03
CA GLU A 173 -0.98 10.83 12.33
C GLU A 173 -2.22 9.93 12.14
N ALA A 174 -2.12 8.65 12.47
CA ALA A 174 -3.21 7.71 12.20
C ALA A 174 -3.23 6.52 13.15
N ALA A 175 -4.39 5.88 13.25
CA ALA A 175 -4.48 4.50 13.69
C ALA A 175 -4.06 3.56 12.55
N LEU A 176 -3.60 2.34 12.86
CA LEU A 176 -3.29 1.36 11.83
C LEU A 176 -4.54 1.06 11.00
N HIS A 177 -4.43 1.20 9.69
CA HIS A 177 -5.54 0.96 8.78
C HIS A 177 -5.07 0.38 7.44
N LEU A 178 -6.01 -0.20 6.68
CA LEU A 178 -5.72 -0.89 5.44
C LEU A 178 -6.57 -0.32 4.30
N TYR A 179 -5.97 -0.29 3.09
CA TYR A 179 -6.71 -0.12 1.84
C TYR A 179 -6.54 -1.38 1.00
N THR A 180 -7.65 -1.91 0.49
CA THR A 180 -7.62 -3.06 -0.41
C THR A 180 -8.91 -3.14 -1.23
N THR A 181 -9.01 -4.16 -2.11
CA THR A 181 -10.21 -4.37 -2.90
C THR A 181 -11.19 -5.32 -2.20
N PRO A 182 -12.50 -5.25 -2.51
CA PRO A 182 -13.49 -6.23 -2.02
C PRO A 182 -13.10 -7.67 -2.36
N GLY A 183 -12.50 -7.91 -3.53
CA GLY A 183 -12.05 -9.25 -3.95
C GLY A 183 -10.88 -9.79 -3.12
N CYS A 184 -9.95 -8.94 -2.70
CA CYS A 184 -8.82 -9.32 -1.86
C CYS A 184 -9.18 -9.47 -0.36
N TRP A 185 -10.19 -8.72 0.10
CA TRP A 185 -10.51 -8.60 1.52
C TRP A 185 -10.72 -9.92 2.27
N PRO A 186 -11.47 -10.92 1.76
CA PRO A 186 -11.68 -12.17 2.49
C PRO A 186 -10.37 -12.88 2.88
N ALA A 187 -9.36 -12.85 2.00
CA ALA A 187 -8.08 -13.48 2.24
C ALA A 187 -7.11 -12.60 3.07
N LEU A 188 -7.38 -11.29 3.21
CA LEU A 188 -6.58 -10.33 3.96
C LEU A 188 -7.11 -10.06 5.38
N GLN A 189 -8.31 -10.56 5.73
CA GLN A 189 -8.86 -10.43 7.09
C GLN A 189 -7.89 -10.91 8.19
N PRO A 190 -7.19 -12.05 8.04
CA PRO A 190 -6.22 -12.48 9.04
C PRO A 190 -5.07 -11.48 9.22
N LEU A 191 -4.59 -10.84 8.15
CA LEU A 191 -3.56 -9.80 8.24
C LEU A 191 -4.04 -8.62 9.08
N ALA A 192 -5.27 -8.13 8.80
CA ALA A 192 -5.88 -7.05 9.59
C ALA A 192 -6.00 -7.42 11.08
N GLY A 193 -6.35 -8.67 11.39
CA GLY A 193 -6.39 -9.18 12.77
C GLY A 193 -5.01 -9.19 13.43
N TYR A 194 -3.99 -9.74 12.75
CA TYR A 194 -2.61 -9.80 13.28
C TYR A 194 -1.99 -8.42 13.49
N LEU A 195 -2.31 -7.45 12.63
CA LEU A 195 -1.82 -6.07 12.75
C LEU A 195 -2.66 -5.21 13.71
N GLY A 196 -3.86 -5.67 14.10
CA GLY A 196 -4.77 -4.91 14.95
C GLY A 196 -5.34 -3.66 14.25
N ALA A 197 -5.73 -3.80 12.97
CA ALA A 197 -6.25 -2.70 12.18
C ALA A 197 -7.51 -2.09 12.80
N ARG A 198 -7.57 -0.74 12.84
CA ARG A 198 -8.67 0.05 13.40
C ARG A 198 -9.64 0.57 12.33
N ALA A 199 -9.23 0.55 11.07
CA ALA A 199 -10.09 0.78 9.92
C ALA A 199 -9.63 -0.07 8.74
N VAL A 200 -10.56 -0.50 7.90
CA VAL A 200 -10.30 -1.17 6.62
C VAL A 200 -11.20 -0.54 5.58
N LEU A 201 -10.60 -0.04 4.52
CA LEU A 201 -11.26 0.77 3.51
C LEU A 201 -11.21 0.02 2.17
N LEU A 202 -12.39 -0.31 1.64
CA LEU A 202 -12.53 -1.11 0.43
C LEU A 202 -12.91 -0.25 -0.77
N ALA A 203 -12.18 -0.41 -1.86
CA ALA A 203 -12.52 0.16 -3.16
C ALA A 203 -12.08 -0.79 -4.28
N GLU A 204 -12.88 -0.90 -5.33
CA GLU A 204 -12.41 -1.55 -6.56
C GLU A 204 -11.41 -0.63 -7.28
N ARG A 205 -11.76 0.66 -7.42
CA ARG A 205 -10.87 1.69 -7.96
C ARG A 205 -10.98 2.96 -7.11
N SER A 206 -9.84 3.41 -6.59
CA SER A 206 -9.77 4.67 -5.82
C SER A 206 -9.48 5.88 -6.70
N GLY A 207 -8.97 5.65 -7.91
CA GLY A 207 -8.58 6.64 -8.91
C GLY A 207 -7.12 7.08 -8.80
N GLY A 208 -6.47 7.22 -9.97
CA GLY A 208 -5.07 7.61 -10.10
C GLY A 208 -4.09 6.45 -10.15
N ASP A 209 -4.59 5.22 -10.27
CA ASP A 209 -3.84 4.01 -10.57
C ASP A 209 -2.67 3.79 -9.59
N PRO A 210 -2.95 3.59 -8.27
CA PRO A 210 -1.92 3.31 -7.29
C PRO A 210 -1.36 1.89 -7.48
N PHE A 211 -0.22 1.62 -6.84
CA PHE A 211 0.54 0.39 -7.01
C PHE A 211 -0.22 -0.88 -6.61
N ASP A 212 -0.92 -0.86 -5.49
CA ASP A 212 -1.71 -2.00 -4.99
C ASP A 212 -2.88 -2.34 -5.93
N GLU A 213 -3.56 -1.33 -6.48
CA GLU A 213 -4.61 -1.53 -7.48
C GLU A 213 -4.04 -2.10 -8.80
N ALA A 214 -2.89 -1.61 -9.26
CA ALA A 214 -2.23 -2.16 -10.45
C ALA A 214 -1.86 -3.64 -10.28
N CYS A 215 -1.57 -4.10 -9.05
CA CYS A 215 -1.27 -5.49 -8.74
C CYS A 215 -2.53 -6.37 -8.61
N SER A 216 -3.65 -5.83 -8.10
CA SER A 216 -4.85 -6.61 -7.75
C SER A 216 -6.00 -6.51 -8.75
N MET A 217 -6.24 -5.31 -9.32
CA MET A 217 -7.41 -5.05 -10.18
C MET A 217 -7.28 -5.61 -11.61
N LEU A 218 -6.07 -5.89 -12.05
CA LEU A 218 -5.82 -6.57 -13.31
C LEU A 218 -6.55 -7.93 -13.40
N TRP A 219 -6.59 -8.70 -12.29
CA TRP A 219 -7.07 -10.08 -12.30
C TRP A 219 -8.58 -10.20 -12.55
N PRO A 220 -9.47 -9.48 -11.85
CA PRO A 220 -10.90 -9.49 -12.18
C PRO A 220 -11.17 -8.94 -13.59
N ALA A 221 -10.43 -7.93 -14.06
CA ALA A 221 -10.57 -7.41 -15.42
C ALA A 221 -10.15 -8.44 -16.48
N LEU A 222 -9.07 -9.20 -16.25
CA LEU A 222 -8.67 -10.31 -17.13
C LEU A 222 -9.72 -11.42 -17.13
N ALA A 223 -10.24 -11.84 -15.97
CA ALA A 223 -11.24 -12.88 -15.87
C ALA A 223 -12.54 -12.51 -16.62
N GLU A 224 -12.96 -11.26 -16.54
CA GLU A 224 -14.10 -10.73 -17.31
C GLU A 224 -13.86 -10.78 -18.82
N ARG A 225 -12.68 -10.34 -19.27
CA ARG A 225 -12.32 -10.26 -20.70
C ARG A 225 -12.08 -11.62 -21.34
N LEU A 226 -11.52 -12.58 -20.61
CA LEU A 226 -11.25 -13.94 -21.08
C LEU A 226 -12.50 -14.82 -21.06
N GLY A 227 -13.41 -14.56 -20.13
CA GLY A 227 -14.68 -15.27 -19.98
C GLY A 227 -14.56 -16.70 -19.44
N PRO A 228 -15.68 -17.39 -19.23
CA PRO A 228 -15.72 -18.68 -18.52
C PRO A 228 -15.06 -19.85 -19.27
N ALA A 229 -14.85 -19.73 -20.57
CA ALA A 229 -14.18 -20.77 -21.38
C ALA A 229 -12.65 -20.80 -21.13
N GLN A 230 -12.09 -19.73 -20.59
CA GLN A 230 -10.66 -19.57 -20.29
C GLN A 230 -10.49 -19.11 -18.83
N PRO A 231 -10.85 -19.98 -17.86
CA PRO A 231 -10.94 -19.60 -16.47
C PRO A 231 -9.57 -19.24 -15.90
N LEU A 232 -9.59 -18.30 -14.93
CA LEU A 232 -8.48 -18.01 -14.03
C LEU A 232 -8.89 -18.36 -12.59
N PRO A 233 -7.94 -18.67 -11.70
CA PRO A 233 -8.25 -18.75 -10.26
C PRO A 233 -8.86 -17.45 -9.75
N THR A 234 -9.75 -17.53 -8.77
CA THR A 234 -10.33 -16.35 -8.15
C THR A 234 -9.24 -15.56 -7.40
N GLN A 235 -9.05 -14.31 -7.78
CA GLN A 235 -8.10 -13.39 -7.16
C GLN A 235 -6.69 -13.98 -6.99
N PRO A 236 -5.96 -14.25 -8.08
CA PRO A 236 -4.64 -14.91 -8.02
C PRO A 236 -3.54 -14.08 -7.36
N SER A 237 -3.74 -12.77 -7.23
CA SER A 237 -2.85 -11.87 -6.51
C SER A 237 -3.64 -11.02 -5.52
N LEU A 238 -3.22 -11.03 -4.28
CA LEU A 238 -3.75 -10.19 -3.21
C LEU A 238 -2.86 -8.98 -3.04
N ALA A 239 -3.41 -7.77 -3.10
CA ALA A 239 -2.64 -6.57 -2.79
C ALA A 239 -3.33 -5.72 -1.73
N VAL A 240 -2.52 -5.11 -0.87
CA VAL A 240 -2.99 -4.27 0.23
C VAL A 240 -1.98 -3.17 0.54
N THR A 241 -2.48 -1.96 0.69
CA THR A 241 -1.74 -0.86 1.33
C THR A 241 -1.96 -0.95 2.83
N VAL A 242 -0.86 -1.09 3.59
CA VAL A 242 -0.84 -1.15 5.05
C VAL A 242 -0.34 0.17 5.58
N GLU A 243 -1.23 0.97 6.14
CA GLU A 243 -0.91 2.25 6.76
C GLU A 243 -0.51 2.04 8.23
N LEU A 244 0.79 2.06 8.47
CA LEU A 244 1.44 1.76 9.75
C LEU A 244 1.37 2.95 10.73
N ARG A 245 0.17 3.50 10.96
CA ARG A 245 -0.10 4.65 11.84
C ARG A 245 0.47 5.97 11.28
N GLY A 246 1.14 6.77 12.11
CA GLY A 246 1.68 8.07 11.73
C GLY A 246 3.17 8.05 11.38
N GLN A 247 3.63 9.07 10.65
CA GLN A 247 5.03 9.21 10.22
C GLN A 247 6.04 9.17 11.38
N ASN A 248 5.62 9.61 12.58
CA ASN A 248 6.48 9.66 13.78
C ASN A 248 6.38 8.39 14.65
N ASP A 249 5.56 7.40 14.27
CA ASP A 249 5.39 6.15 15.03
C ASP A 249 6.52 5.15 14.75
N VAL A 250 7.75 5.61 14.89
CA VAL A 250 8.98 4.87 14.60
C VAL A 250 9.61 4.39 15.90
N THR A 251 9.18 3.23 16.38
CA THR A 251 9.76 2.57 17.56
C THR A 251 10.04 1.10 17.29
N HIS A 252 11.11 0.55 17.88
CA HIS A 252 11.39 -0.88 17.78
C HIS A 252 10.25 -1.76 18.28
N ARG A 253 9.56 -1.34 19.35
CA ARG A 253 8.43 -2.09 19.92
C ARG A 253 7.29 -2.24 18.92
N THR A 254 6.88 -1.13 18.31
CA THR A 254 5.77 -1.11 17.34
C THR A 254 6.14 -1.87 16.06
N ALA A 255 7.31 -1.56 15.51
CA ALA A 255 7.77 -2.17 14.26
C ALA A 255 8.04 -3.68 14.40
N ALA A 256 8.54 -4.14 15.55
CA ALA A 256 8.72 -5.56 15.82
C ALA A 256 7.38 -6.30 15.93
N ALA A 257 6.36 -5.67 16.55
CA ALA A 257 5.02 -6.22 16.64
C ALA A 257 4.36 -6.31 15.24
N ASP A 258 4.47 -5.26 14.43
CA ASP A 258 3.95 -5.24 13.06
C ASP A 258 4.65 -6.29 12.18
N ALA A 259 5.98 -6.39 12.27
CA ALA A 259 6.76 -7.42 11.57
C ALA A 259 6.32 -8.83 11.99
N GLN A 260 6.06 -9.05 13.28
CA GLN A 260 5.57 -10.33 13.77
C GLN A 260 4.16 -10.65 13.22
N GLY A 261 3.27 -9.64 13.13
CA GLY A 261 1.95 -9.78 12.50
C GLY A 261 2.05 -10.19 11.04
N VAL A 262 2.94 -9.54 10.27
CA VAL A 262 3.23 -9.93 8.88
C VAL A 262 3.75 -11.37 8.80
N LEU A 263 4.70 -11.76 9.65
CA LEU A 263 5.25 -13.13 9.64
C LEU A 263 4.19 -14.19 9.96
N HIS A 264 3.26 -13.93 10.88
CA HIS A 264 2.13 -14.82 11.15
C HIS A 264 1.23 -14.97 9.92
N TYR A 265 0.97 -13.85 9.21
CA TYR A 265 0.22 -13.91 7.96
C TYR A 265 0.96 -14.71 6.89
N LEU A 266 2.27 -14.52 6.70
CA LEU A 266 3.08 -15.29 5.76
C LEU A 266 3.10 -16.80 6.10
N ALA A 267 3.13 -17.13 7.39
CA ALA A 267 3.02 -18.52 7.84
C ALA A 267 1.64 -19.12 7.52
N LEU A 268 0.56 -18.35 7.77
CA LEU A 268 -0.81 -18.76 7.43
C LEU A 268 -0.98 -18.99 5.92
N ARG A 269 -0.27 -18.21 5.09
CA ARG A 269 -0.25 -18.36 3.63
C ARG A 269 0.67 -19.48 3.12
N GLY A 270 1.32 -20.24 4.02
CA GLY A 270 2.22 -21.34 3.65
C GLY A 270 3.56 -20.90 3.08
N VAL A 271 3.92 -19.62 3.19
CA VAL A 271 5.20 -19.08 2.73
C VAL A 271 6.34 -19.46 3.68
N LEU A 272 6.02 -19.53 4.99
CA LEU A 272 6.96 -19.87 6.05
C LEU A 272 6.56 -21.20 6.71
N ASP A 273 7.55 -22.04 6.99
CA ASP A 273 7.38 -23.31 7.72
C ASP A 273 7.42 -23.09 9.24
N VAL A 274 6.51 -22.27 9.71
CA VAL A 274 6.30 -22.00 11.14
C VAL A 274 4.82 -22.08 11.44
N PRO A 275 4.40 -22.57 12.63
CA PRO A 275 3.00 -22.53 13.02
C PRO A 275 2.53 -21.05 13.09
N PRO A 276 1.45 -20.69 12.40
CA PRO A 276 0.87 -19.37 12.58
C PRO A 276 0.24 -19.28 13.97
N ALA A 277 0.31 -18.09 14.59
CA ALA A 277 -0.49 -17.84 15.80
C ALA A 277 -1.99 -17.88 15.46
N PRO A 278 -2.87 -18.14 16.44
CA PRO A 278 -4.31 -17.95 16.25
C PRO A 278 -4.62 -16.55 15.73
N VAL A 279 -5.51 -16.44 14.74
CA VAL A 279 -5.89 -15.14 14.19
C VAL A 279 -6.66 -14.33 15.23
N PRO A 280 -6.19 -13.14 15.63
CA PRO A 280 -6.93 -12.29 16.56
C PRO A 280 -8.24 -11.80 15.94
N PRO A 281 -9.28 -11.51 16.75
CA PRO A 281 -10.52 -10.95 16.25
C PRO A 281 -10.27 -9.58 15.60
N LEU A 282 -11.02 -9.27 14.55
CA LEU A 282 -10.99 -7.96 13.91
C LEU A 282 -11.46 -6.87 14.90
N GLN A 283 -10.78 -5.74 14.91
CA GLN A 283 -11.13 -4.59 15.75
C GLN A 283 -12.04 -3.57 15.06
N CYS A 284 -12.32 -3.76 13.77
CA CYS A 284 -13.19 -2.90 12.97
C CYS A 284 -13.92 -3.73 11.91
N ALA A 285 -15.06 -3.23 11.44
CA ALA A 285 -15.67 -3.66 10.20
C ALA A 285 -14.94 -3.04 9.02
N ALA A 286 -14.91 -3.74 7.88
CA ALA A 286 -14.49 -3.14 6.62
C ALA A 286 -15.59 -2.23 6.09
N THR A 287 -15.23 -1.03 5.64
CA THR A 287 -16.15 -0.01 5.13
C THR A 287 -15.75 0.41 3.71
N PRO A 288 -16.70 0.92 2.89
CA PRO A 288 -16.34 1.42 1.58
C PRO A 288 -15.43 2.66 1.70
N LEU A 289 -14.37 2.73 0.89
CA LEU A 289 -13.51 3.92 0.82
C LEU A 289 -14.33 5.17 0.42
N ALA A 290 -15.38 4.99 -0.36
CA ALA A 290 -16.32 6.06 -0.71
C ALA A 290 -17.14 6.57 0.48
N GLY A 291 -17.15 5.85 1.60
CA GLY A 291 -17.71 6.28 2.89
C GLY A 291 -16.70 7.04 3.77
N SER A 292 -15.43 7.04 3.41
CA SER A 292 -14.41 7.81 4.12
C SER A 292 -14.55 9.30 3.82
N MET A 293 -14.94 10.08 4.82
CA MET A 293 -15.21 11.51 4.70
C MET A 293 -14.06 12.35 5.25
N PRO A 294 -13.53 13.30 4.46
CA PRO A 294 -12.50 14.22 4.93
C PRO A 294 -13.07 15.30 5.85
N LEU A 295 -12.33 15.62 6.90
CA LEU A 295 -12.50 16.86 7.66
C LEU A 295 -11.74 17.97 6.93
N VAL A 296 -12.44 19.04 6.52
CA VAL A 296 -11.87 20.11 5.70
C VAL A 296 -11.95 21.44 6.44
N ALA A 297 -10.87 22.22 6.41
CA ALA A 297 -10.78 23.52 7.03
C ALA A 297 -11.56 24.58 6.22
N PRO A 298 -12.53 25.31 6.83
CA PRO A 298 -13.26 26.37 6.14
C PRO A 298 -12.44 27.65 5.93
N HIS A 299 -11.42 27.88 6.75
CA HIS A 299 -10.48 29.00 6.64
C HIS A 299 -9.08 28.60 7.09
N GLY A 300 -8.11 29.49 7.00
CA GLY A 300 -6.76 29.27 7.56
C GLY A 300 -6.74 29.44 9.06
N GLY A 301 -5.80 28.73 9.75
CA GLY A 301 -5.67 28.88 11.19
C GLY A 301 -4.89 27.75 11.86
N VAL A 302 -4.83 27.83 13.20
CA VAL A 302 -4.23 26.79 14.04
C VAL A 302 -5.28 25.74 14.36
N VAL A 303 -4.90 24.47 14.16
CA VAL A 303 -5.79 23.32 14.39
C VAL A 303 -5.51 22.72 15.76
N VAL A 304 -6.55 22.58 16.58
CA VAL A 304 -6.53 21.85 17.85
C VAL A 304 -7.44 20.64 17.73
N PHE A 305 -6.87 19.44 17.72
CA PHE A 305 -7.66 18.20 17.68
C PHE A 305 -8.20 17.86 19.06
N LEU A 306 -9.47 17.48 19.11
CA LEU A 306 -10.20 17.07 20.33
C LEU A 306 -10.38 15.55 20.42
N ARG A 307 -10.03 14.83 19.35
CA ARG A 307 -10.14 13.37 19.23
C ARG A 307 -8.82 12.79 18.72
N GLU A 308 -8.55 11.56 19.14
CA GLU A 308 -7.36 10.81 18.70
C GLU A 308 -7.68 9.86 17.53
N PRO A 309 -6.71 9.60 16.64
CA PRO A 309 -6.87 8.55 15.63
C PRO A 309 -7.19 7.19 16.27
N GLY A 310 -8.26 6.55 15.78
CA GLY A 310 -8.79 5.31 16.33
C GLY A 310 -10.05 5.49 17.17
N ASP A 311 -10.43 6.73 17.52
CA ASP A 311 -11.67 7.01 18.22
C ASP A 311 -12.89 6.73 17.33
N THR A 312 -13.91 6.11 17.91
CA THR A 312 -15.23 6.02 17.28
C THR A 312 -16.01 7.31 17.56
N VAL A 313 -16.58 7.90 16.53
CA VAL A 313 -17.28 9.18 16.59
C VAL A 313 -18.64 9.10 15.91
N GLN A 314 -19.57 9.96 16.34
CA GLN A 314 -20.87 10.13 15.70
C GLN A 314 -20.86 11.35 14.77
N ALA A 315 -21.65 11.33 13.71
CA ALA A 315 -21.83 12.50 12.84
C ALA A 315 -22.26 13.72 13.69
N GLY A 316 -21.59 14.85 13.47
CA GLY A 316 -21.84 16.08 14.23
C GLY A 316 -21.08 16.19 15.56
N GLU A 317 -20.34 15.17 16.02
CA GLU A 317 -19.46 15.30 17.19
C GLU A 317 -18.27 16.21 16.90
N PRO A 318 -17.80 17.03 17.87
CA PRO A 318 -16.61 17.87 17.69
C PRO A 318 -15.35 16.99 17.55
N LEU A 319 -14.61 17.23 16.46
CA LEU A 319 -13.33 16.57 16.17
C LEU A 319 -12.12 17.48 16.39
N ALA A 320 -12.29 18.77 16.08
CA ALA A 320 -11.22 19.74 16.19
C ALA A 320 -11.80 21.16 16.34
N GLU A 321 -10.93 22.08 16.72
CA GLU A 321 -11.16 23.52 16.67
C GLU A 321 -10.15 24.16 15.70
N LEU A 322 -10.61 25.10 14.91
CA LEU A 322 -9.80 25.93 14.05
C LEU A 322 -9.80 27.36 14.58
N ILE A 323 -8.62 27.83 14.96
CA ILE A 323 -8.43 29.14 15.60
C ILE A 323 -7.78 30.10 14.61
N ASP A 324 -8.43 31.21 14.33
CA ASP A 324 -7.81 32.36 13.67
C ASP A 324 -7.04 33.18 14.71
N PRO A 325 -5.70 33.21 14.70
CA PRO A 325 -4.92 33.90 15.71
C PRO A 325 -4.96 35.44 15.57
N ILE A 326 -5.46 35.97 14.45
CA ILE A 326 -5.57 37.42 14.21
C ILE A 326 -6.83 37.95 14.80
N THR A 327 -7.97 37.29 14.52
CA THR A 327 -9.28 37.73 14.99
C THR A 327 -9.66 37.15 16.35
N GLY A 328 -8.99 36.08 16.79
CA GLY A 328 -9.34 35.28 17.98
C GLY A 328 -10.58 34.41 17.78
N GLN A 329 -11.11 34.31 16.56
CA GLN A 329 -12.26 33.45 16.27
C GLN A 329 -11.87 31.97 16.39
N THR A 330 -12.69 31.21 17.13
CA THR A 330 -12.64 29.75 17.21
C THR A 330 -13.81 29.16 16.44
N THR A 331 -13.51 28.29 15.46
CA THR A 331 -14.50 27.58 14.64
C THR A 331 -14.46 26.10 14.98
N PRO A 332 -15.53 25.52 15.55
CA PRO A 332 -15.60 24.09 15.79
C PRO A 332 -15.74 23.31 14.47
N LEU A 333 -15.02 22.21 14.36
CA LEU A 333 -15.06 21.28 13.24
C LEU A 333 -15.63 19.94 13.72
N HIS A 334 -16.68 19.50 13.04
CA HIS A 334 -17.45 18.32 13.47
C HIS A 334 -17.23 17.13 12.55
N ALA A 335 -17.44 15.93 13.08
CA ALA A 335 -17.38 14.69 12.32
C ALA A 335 -18.38 14.72 11.14
N PRO A 336 -17.92 14.55 9.89
CA PRO A 336 -18.79 14.63 8.72
C PRO A 336 -19.67 13.38 8.56
N THR A 337 -19.33 12.29 9.24
CA THR A 337 -20.07 11.01 9.28
C THR A 337 -19.77 10.28 10.58
N SER A 338 -20.62 9.30 10.95
CA SER A 338 -20.33 8.39 12.04
C SER A 338 -19.36 7.32 11.58
N GLY A 339 -18.39 6.93 12.45
CA GLY A 339 -17.40 5.92 12.14
C GLY A 339 -16.12 6.06 12.94
N VAL A 340 -15.02 5.56 12.42
CA VAL A 340 -13.70 5.67 13.07
C VAL A 340 -12.96 6.89 12.51
N PHE A 341 -12.55 7.79 13.38
CA PHE A 341 -11.61 8.88 13.05
C PHE A 341 -10.22 8.27 12.92
N TYR A 342 -9.82 7.85 11.71
CA TYR A 342 -8.67 6.98 11.55
C TYR A 342 -7.36 7.69 11.22
N ALA A 343 -7.42 8.90 10.65
CA ALA A 343 -6.22 9.66 10.27
C ALA A 343 -6.44 11.16 10.42
N ARG A 344 -5.37 11.89 10.77
CA ARG A 344 -5.33 13.35 10.82
C ARG A 344 -3.98 13.91 10.35
N SER A 345 -3.97 15.18 9.98
CA SER A 345 -2.74 15.90 9.61
C SER A 345 -1.78 16.00 10.78
N ASN A 346 -0.49 15.79 10.53
CA ASN A 346 0.59 16.08 11.47
C ASN A 346 0.89 17.59 11.58
N SER A 347 0.42 18.42 10.64
CA SER A 347 0.51 19.88 10.72
C SER A 347 -0.60 20.46 11.60
N ARG A 348 -0.22 21.37 12.50
CA ARG A 348 -1.17 22.12 13.35
C ARG A 348 -1.48 23.51 12.81
N TYR A 349 -1.02 23.83 11.61
CA TYR A 349 -1.42 25.02 10.85
C TYR A 349 -1.94 24.61 9.48
N THR A 350 -3.04 25.25 9.06
CA THR A 350 -3.68 24.94 7.79
C THR A 350 -4.14 26.20 7.04
N ARG A 351 -4.43 26.02 5.76
CA ARG A 351 -5.09 27.02 4.90
C ARG A 351 -6.54 26.64 4.65
N ALA A 352 -7.34 27.56 4.14
CA ALA A 352 -8.70 27.26 3.67
C ALA A 352 -8.67 26.09 2.64
N GLY A 353 -9.61 25.16 2.77
CA GLY A 353 -9.69 23.96 1.96
C GLY A 353 -8.68 22.86 2.33
N GLY A 354 -7.83 23.07 3.35
CA GLY A 354 -6.88 22.04 3.82
C GLY A 354 -7.61 20.84 4.41
N ARG A 355 -7.13 19.63 4.07
CA ARG A 355 -7.63 18.37 4.63
C ARG A 355 -6.97 18.14 5.98
N LEU A 356 -7.77 18.01 7.03
CA LEU A 356 -7.31 17.91 8.42
C LEU A 356 -7.38 16.49 8.97
N GLY A 357 -8.28 15.68 8.46
CA GLY A 357 -8.46 14.31 8.95
C GLY A 357 -9.48 13.55 8.12
N LYS A 358 -9.74 12.29 8.50
CA LYS A 358 -10.61 11.37 7.77
C LYS A 358 -11.40 10.51 8.77
N VAL A 359 -12.71 10.35 8.53
CA VAL A 359 -13.59 9.45 9.29
C VAL A 359 -14.07 8.33 8.37
N ALA A 360 -13.84 7.09 8.74
CA ALA A 360 -14.26 5.89 8.01
C ALA A 360 -15.74 5.58 8.31
N GLY A 361 -16.64 6.10 7.47
CA GLY A 361 -18.08 5.84 7.57
C GLY A 361 -18.50 4.59 6.78
N ALA A 362 -19.67 4.03 7.14
CA ALA A 362 -20.21 2.83 6.50
C ALA A 362 -20.99 3.11 5.20
N GLU A 363 -21.48 4.33 5.02
CA GLU A 363 -22.30 4.72 3.87
C GLU A 363 -21.47 5.28 2.73
N VAL A 364 -21.82 4.96 1.49
CA VAL A 364 -21.19 5.53 0.30
C VAL A 364 -21.65 6.95 0.11
N LEU A 365 -20.78 7.92 0.37
CA LEU A 365 -21.07 9.36 0.31
C LEU A 365 -20.27 10.11 -0.75
N ARG A 366 -19.27 9.45 -1.37
CA ARG A 366 -18.39 10.04 -2.37
C ARG A 366 -18.32 9.20 -3.62
N HIS A 367 -18.05 9.84 -4.75
CA HIS A 367 -17.86 9.18 -6.06
C HIS A 367 -16.62 9.76 -6.77
N GLY A 368 -16.13 9.05 -7.78
CA GLY A 368 -14.98 9.46 -8.56
C GLY A 368 -13.66 9.22 -7.83
N ARG A 369 -12.74 10.19 -7.89
CA ARG A 369 -11.42 10.06 -7.26
C ARG A 369 -11.53 10.15 -5.74
N LEU A 370 -11.23 9.05 -5.05
CA LEU A 370 -11.43 8.91 -3.60
C LEU A 370 -10.20 9.28 -2.77
N LEU A 371 -8.99 9.05 -3.31
CA LEU A 371 -7.72 9.38 -2.66
C LEU A 371 -7.21 10.78 -3.07
N SER A 372 -6.29 11.31 -2.28
CA SER A 372 -5.57 12.56 -2.61
C SER A 372 -4.66 12.35 -3.84
N PRO A 373 -4.35 13.44 -4.55
CA PRO A 373 -3.38 13.43 -5.63
C PRO A 373 -2.05 12.83 -5.24
#